data_078db972eb7bdadc45cf9e01547b26bd
#
_entry.id   078db972eb7bdadc45cf9e01547b26bd
#
_cell.length_a   1.000
_cell.length_b   1.000
_cell.length_c   1.000
_cell.angle_alpha   90.00
_cell.angle_beta   90.00
_cell.angle_gamma   90.00
#
_symmetry.space_group_name_H-M   'P 1'
#
loop_
_entity.id
_entity.type
_entity.pdbx_description
1 polymer ?
#
loop_
_entity_poly.entity_id
_entity_poly.type
_entity_poly.pdbx_seq_one_letter_code
_entity_poly.pdbx_strand_id
1 'polypeptide(L)'
;NKNLEKLLSSKKLSQKKLKSIWKDIFANEGSIQHLDIFTEEEKEIYKTADEINQIWIIEHAYKRQEFICQAQSVNLFFKLPQATELQEVHDEYLQYVHDVHWYAMHKLKSLYYFRSNAAKTAENVNIKVPRIKLDEVECISCEG
;
A
#
# COMPACT_ATOMS: atom_id res chain seq x y z
N ASN A 1 6.50 12.95 -8.47
CA ASN A 1 7.46 13.45 -7.49
C ASN A 1 8.48 14.37 -8.20
N LYS A 2 8.47 15.66 -7.89
CA LYS A 2 9.38 16.68 -8.50
C LYS A 2 10.86 16.39 -8.27
N ASN A 3 11.22 15.77 -7.16
CA ASN A 3 12.60 15.43 -6.88
C ASN A 3 13.10 14.26 -7.72
N LEU A 4 12.26 13.24 -7.93
CA LEU A 4 12.56 12.13 -8.84
C LEU A 4 12.71 12.62 -10.29
N GLU A 5 11.90 13.59 -10.71
CA GLU A 5 11.99 14.23 -12.03
C GLU A 5 13.35 14.95 -12.22
N LYS A 6 13.76 15.71 -11.21
CA LYS A 6 15.08 16.37 -11.21
C LYS A 6 16.22 15.35 -11.26
N LEU A 7 16.13 14.29 -10.48
CA LEU A 7 17.11 13.21 -10.49
C LEU A 7 17.22 12.54 -11.85
N LEU A 8 16.09 12.17 -12.47
CA LEU A 8 16.08 11.60 -13.82
C LEU A 8 16.65 12.55 -14.87
N SER A 9 16.36 13.84 -14.76
CA SER A 9 16.90 14.86 -15.65
C SER A 9 18.42 15.00 -15.52
N SER A 10 18.97 14.84 -14.31
CA SER A 10 20.42 14.89 -14.06
C SER A 10 21.20 13.70 -14.66
N LYS A 11 20.52 12.57 -14.89
CA LYS A 11 21.12 11.34 -15.46
C LYS A 11 21.41 11.43 -16.97
N LYS A 12 21.19 12.59 -17.61
CA LYS A 12 21.52 12.87 -19.03
C LYS A 12 20.99 11.82 -20.03
N LEU A 13 19.79 11.32 -19.81
CA LEU A 13 19.15 10.32 -20.66
C LEU A 13 18.54 10.93 -21.92
N SER A 14 18.45 10.15 -23.00
CA SER A 14 17.70 10.56 -24.18
C SER A 14 16.21 10.71 -23.86
N GLN A 15 15.53 11.65 -24.55
CA GLN A 15 14.09 11.88 -24.35
C GLN A 15 13.24 10.62 -24.55
N LYS A 16 13.64 9.76 -25.49
CA LYS A 16 12.95 8.48 -25.75
C LYS A 16 13.08 7.53 -24.55
N LYS A 17 14.29 7.42 -23.98
CA LYS A 17 14.56 6.58 -22.81
C LYS A 17 13.87 7.11 -21.57
N LEU A 18 13.85 8.42 -21.36
CA LEU A 18 13.14 9.07 -20.26
C LEU A 18 11.63 8.77 -20.29
N LYS A 19 10.99 8.87 -21.46
CA LYS A 19 9.56 8.52 -21.62
C LYS A 19 9.29 7.05 -21.32
N SER A 20 10.19 6.14 -21.73
CA SER A 20 10.07 4.71 -21.44
C SER A 20 10.15 4.44 -19.94
N ILE A 21 11.11 5.07 -19.24
CA ILE A 21 11.27 4.93 -17.78
C ILE A 21 10.02 5.45 -17.05
N TRP A 22 9.48 6.61 -17.42
CA TRP A 22 8.26 7.12 -16.82
C TRP A 22 7.07 6.20 -17.02
N LYS A 23 6.93 5.62 -18.23
CA LYS A 23 5.88 4.64 -18.52
C LYS A 23 6.02 3.39 -17.63
N ASP A 24 7.25 2.94 -17.44
CA ASP A 24 7.56 1.77 -16.62
C ASP A 24 7.28 2.03 -15.13
N ILE A 25 7.76 3.16 -14.58
CA ILE A 25 7.43 3.61 -13.23
C ILE A 25 5.91 3.68 -13.02
N PHE A 26 5.18 4.21 -13.99
CA PHE A 26 3.72 4.30 -13.90
C PHE A 26 3.05 2.93 -13.91
N ALA A 27 3.53 2.00 -14.75
CA ALA A 27 3.04 0.62 -14.80
C ALA A 27 3.29 -0.16 -13.50
N ASN A 28 4.36 0.18 -12.77
CA ASN A 28 4.74 -0.41 -11.49
C ASN A 28 4.33 0.44 -10.28
N GLU A 29 3.19 1.14 -10.37
CA GLU A 29 2.56 1.86 -9.24
C GLU A 29 3.44 2.96 -8.60
N GLY A 30 4.42 3.44 -9.35
CA GLY A 30 5.37 4.46 -8.90
C GLY A 30 6.67 3.93 -8.32
N SER A 31 6.82 2.61 -8.23
CA SER A 31 8.06 1.97 -7.78
C SER A 31 9.20 2.16 -8.77
N ILE A 32 10.40 2.36 -8.24
CA ILE A 32 11.65 2.40 -9.00
C ILE A 32 12.60 1.25 -8.64
N GLN A 33 12.18 0.35 -7.73
CA GLN A 33 13.04 -0.69 -7.17
C GLN A 33 13.60 -1.65 -8.21
N HIS A 34 12.82 -1.93 -9.28
CA HIS A 34 13.18 -2.82 -10.37
C HIS A 34 14.11 -2.20 -11.43
N LEU A 35 14.40 -0.90 -11.33
CA LEU A 35 15.17 -0.16 -12.33
C LEU A 35 16.66 -0.09 -11.96
N ASP A 36 17.52 -0.67 -12.80
CA ASP A 36 18.98 -0.68 -12.60
C ASP A 36 19.66 0.69 -12.80
N ILE A 37 18.91 1.67 -13.31
CA ILE A 37 19.42 3.02 -13.53
C ILE A 37 19.62 3.81 -12.24
N PHE A 38 19.00 3.36 -11.16
CA PHE A 38 19.10 3.99 -9.84
C PHE A 38 20.08 3.22 -8.95
N THR A 39 20.83 3.96 -8.14
CA THR A 39 21.66 3.37 -7.09
C THR A 39 20.78 2.85 -5.94
N GLU A 40 21.33 1.95 -5.11
CA GLU A 40 20.59 1.43 -3.95
C GLU A 40 20.19 2.55 -2.97
N GLU A 41 21.03 3.57 -2.80
CA GLU A 41 20.71 4.75 -1.98
C GLU A 41 19.53 5.53 -2.57
N GLU A 42 19.51 5.72 -3.90
CA GLU A 42 18.38 6.38 -4.57
C GLU A 42 17.09 5.55 -4.44
N LYS A 43 17.17 4.23 -4.56
CA LYS A 43 16.03 3.34 -4.37
C LYS A 43 15.48 3.42 -2.95
N GLU A 44 16.34 3.46 -1.94
CA GLU A 44 15.92 3.64 -0.54
C GLU A 44 15.18 4.94 -0.30
N ILE A 45 15.66 6.05 -0.89
CA ILE A 45 15.04 7.38 -0.74
C ILE A 45 13.66 7.47 -1.42
N TYR A 46 13.48 6.77 -2.53
CA TYR A 46 12.26 6.83 -3.34
C TYR A 46 11.35 5.63 -3.20
N LYS A 47 11.40 4.91 -2.08
CA LYS A 47 10.42 3.88 -1.74
C LYS A 47 8.99 4.44 -1.75
N THR A 48 8.07 3.67 -2.26
CA THR A 48 6.63 3.97 -2.17
C THR A 48 6.10 3.68 -0.76
N ALA A 49 4.88 4.09 -0.46
CA ALA A 49 4.32 3.95 0.88
C ALA A 49 4.19 2.48 1.34
N ASP A 50 3.94 1.58 0.41
CA ASP A 50 3.82 0.13 0.63
C ASP A 50 5.16 -0.62 0.64
N GLU A 51 6.24 0.02 0.17
CA GLU A 51 7.62 -0.50 0.23
C GLU A 51 8.34 -0.12 1.53
N ILE A 52 7.82 0.85 2.26
CA ILE A 52 8.36 1.27 3.57
C ILE A 52 7.84 0.31 4.65
N ASN A 53 8.74 -0.13 5.55
CA ASN A 53 8.31 -0.87 6.72
C ASN A 53 7.37 0.00 7.59
N GLN A 54 6.14 -0.46 7.78
CA GLN A 54 5.07 0.30 8.43
C GLN A 54 5.33 0.58 9.91
N ILE A 55 6.21 -0.15 10.55
CA ILE A 55 6.67 0.13 11.93
C ILE A 55 7.26 1.53 12.03
N TRP A 56 7.99 2.00 11.01
CA TRP A 56 8.56 3.36 11.03
C TRP A 56 7.49 4.45 10.98
N ILE A 57 6.37 4.20 10.31
CA ILE A 57 5.23 5.13 10.30
C ILE A 57 4.65 5.26 11.71
N ILE A 58 4.52 4.12 12.41
CA ILE A 58 4.05 4.08 13.79
C ILE A 58 5.03 4.78 14.74
N GLU A 59 6.33 4.54 14.61
CA GLU A 59 7.35 5.21 15.41
C GLU A 59 7.31 6.72 15.25
N HIS A 60 7.21 7.22 14.03
CA HIS A 60 7.07 8.65 13.78
C HIS A 60 5.77 9.23 14.38
N ALA A 61 4.66 8.50 14.29
CA ALA A 61 3.40 8.91 14.89
C ALA A 61 3.48 8.89 16.43
N TYR A 62 4.11 7.86 17.00
CA TYR A 62 4.32 7.73 18.45
C TYR A 62 5.14 8.90 19.00
N LYS A 63 6.24 9.26 18.35
CA LYS A 63 7.06 10.41 18.76
C LYS A 63 6.28 11.74 18.70
N ARG A 64 5.40 11.91 17.73
CA ARG A 64 4.52 13.09 17.68
C ARG A 64 3.42 13.05 18.72
N GLN A 65 2.99 11.87 19.17
CA GLN A 65 1.88 11.72 20.11
C GLN A 65 2.15 12.39 21.46
N GLU A 66 3.41 12.54 21.85
CA GLU A 66 3.81 13.26 23.07
C GLU A 66 3.37 14.73 23.07
N PHE A 67 3.22 15.32 21.87
CA PHE A 67 2.86 16.73 21.66
C PHE A 67 1.42 16.92 21.16
N ILE A 68 0.65 15.85 21.02
CA ILE A 68 -0.70 15.86 20.47
C ILE A 68 -1.69 15.26 21.50
N CYS A 69 -2.61 16.07 22.00
CA CYS A 69 -3.62 15.59 22.95
C CYS A 69 -4.70 14.71 22.31
N GLN A 70 -4.98 14.89 21.03
CA GLN A 70 -5.94 14.11 20.26
C GLN A 70 -5.31 12.85 19.63
N ALA A 71 -6.13 11.97 19.08
CA ALA A 71 -5.67 10.88 18.25
C ALA A 71 -5.15 11.39 16.89
N GLN A 72 -4.24 10.64 16.27
CA GLN A 72 -3.71 10.94 14.94
C GLN A 72 -4.36 10.02 13.91
N SER A 73 -4.70 10.56 12.73
CA SER A 73 -5.18 9.77 11.59
C SER A 73 -4.00 9.10 10.88
N VAL A 74 -3.55 7.97 11.42
CA VAL A 74 -2.42 7.21 10.87
C VAL A 74 -2.94 6.14 9.92
N ASN A 75 -2.51 6.22 8.66
CA ASN A 75 -2.79 5.21 7.65
C ASN A 75 -1.60 4.25 7.54
N LEU A 76 -1.89 2.97 7.44
CA LEU A 76 -0.91 1.93 7.16
C LEU A 76 -1.13 1.40 5.74
N PHE A 77 -0.03 1.07 5.06
CA PHE A 77 -0.02 0.63 3.67
C PHE A 77 0.60 -0.75 3.57
N PHE A 78 -0.14 -1.68 2.97
CA PHE A 78 0.31 -3.06 2.82
C PHE A 78 0.08 -3.51 1.38
N LYS A 79 1.08 -4.18 0.81
CA LYS A 79 0.96 -4.80 -0.50
C LYS A 79 0.58 -6.26 -0.31
N LEU A 80 -0.59 -6.64 -0.79
CA LEU A 80 -1.02 -8.04 -0.72
C LEU A 80 -0.13 -8.92 -1.60
N PRO A 81 0.29 -10.11 -1.10
CA PRO A 81 0.93 -11.12 -1.92
C PRO A 81 0.05 -11.48 -3.12
N GLN A 82 0.67 -11.85 -4.23
CA GLN A 82 -0.09 -12.32 -5.38
C GLN A 82 -0.64 -13.73 -5.12
N ALA A 83 -1.82 -14.04 -5.66
CA ALA A 83 -2.48 -15.32 -5.45
C ALA A 83 -1.67 -16.56 -5.93
N THR A 84 -0.60 -16.34 -6.70
CA THR A 84 0.31 -17.37 -7.17
C THR A 84 1.48 -17.63 -6.23
N GLU A 85 1.62 -16.85 -5.16
CA GLU A 85 2.69 -17.01 -4.19
C GLU A 85 2.39 -18.19 -3.25
N LEU A 86 3.46 -18.78 -2.73
CA LEU A 86 3.35 -19.93 -1.83
C LEU A 86 2.63 -19.54 -0.53
N GLN A 87 1.95 -20.52 0.08
CA GLN A 87 1.24 -20.32 1.35
C GLN A 87 2.15 -19.75 2.44
N GLU A 88 3.42 -20.14 2.47
CA GLU A 88 4.41 -19.63 3.43
C GLU A 88 4.59 -18.11 3.33
N VAL A 89 4.69 -17.57 2.10
CA VAL A 89 4.79 -16.12 1.87
C VAL A 89 3.53 -15.40 2.36
N HIS A 90 2.38 -16.04 2.20
CA HIS A 90 1.11 -15.51 2.68
C HIS A 90 1.05 -15.48 4.21
N ASP A 91 1.53 -16.52 4.88
CA ASP A 91 1.58 -16.61 6.34
C ASP A 91 2.57 -15.59 6.95
N GLU A 92 3.75 -15.42 6.35
CA GLU A 92 4.70 -14.37 6.73
C GLU A 92 4.10 -12.96 6.59
N TYR A 93 3.37 -12.71 5.52
CA TYR A 93 2.67 -11.44 5.32
C TYR A 93 1.61 -11.20 6.40
N LEU A 94 0.79 -12.19 6.72
CA LEU A 94 -0.22 -12.08 7.78
C LEU A 94 0.43 -11.84 9.15
N GLN A 95 1.54 -12.51 9.43
CA GLN A 95 2.30 -12.29 10.65
C GLN A 95 2.83 -10.85 10.71
N TYR A 96 3.41 -10.34 9.62
CA TYR A 96 3.87 -8.96 9.54
C TYR A 96 2.74 -7.96 9.77
N VAL A 97 1.59 -8.15 9.14
CA VAL A 97 0.40 -7.30 9.35
C VAL A 97 -0.05 -7.33 10.82
N HIS A 98 -0.10 -8.52 11.42
CA HIS A 98 -0.42 -8.69 12.83
C HIS A 98 0.56 -7.92 13.72
N ASP A 99 1.86 -8.11 13.52
CA ASP A 99 2.90 -7.52 14.36
C ASP A 99 2.90 -5.98 14.27
N VAL A 100 2.68 -5.44 13.08
CA VAL A 100 2.54 -3.99 12.87
C VAL A 100 1.32 -3.46 13.64
N HIS A 101 0.18 -4.13 13.57
CA HIS A 101 -1.02 -3.70 14.31
C HIS A 101 -0.85 -3.84 15.81
N TRP A 102 -0.27 -4.95 16.26
CA TRP A 102 0.03 -5.17 17.67
C TRP A 102 0.94 -4.07 18.23
N TYR A 103 1.99 -3.73 17.46
CA TYR A 103 2.89 -2.64 17.82
C TYR A 103 2.17 -1.29 17.89
N ALA A 104 1.32 -0.99 16.92
CA ALA A 104 0.53 0.24 16.90
C ALA A 104 -0.41 0.37 18.09
N MET A 105 -1.07 -0.72 18.51
CA MET A 105 -1.98 -0.74 19.65
C MET A 105 -1.29 -0.34 20.96
N HIS A 106 0.01 -0.61 21.10
CA HIS A 106 0.79 -0.25 22.28
C HIS A 106 1.40 1.15 22.23
N LYS A 107 1.41 1.78 21.06
CA LYS A 107 2.10 3.05 20.83
C LYS A 107 1.15 4.22 20.52
N LEU A 108 0.02 3.95 19.92
CA LEU A 108 -0.89 4.98 19.39
C LEU A 108 -2.26 4.91 20.05
N LYS A 109 -2.92 6.06 20.12
CA LYS A 109 -4.32 6.14 20.60
C LYS A 109 -5.31 5.55 19.60
N SER A 110 -5.01 5.63 18.30
CA SER A 110 -5.82 5.05 17.22
C SER A 110 -5.02 4.86 15.95
N LEU A 111 -5.50 3.95 15.10
CA LEU A 111 -5.19 3.87 13.67
C LEU A 111 -6.40 4.38 12.88
N TYR A 112 -6.19 4.72 11.59
CA TYR A 112 -7.27 5.20 10.74
C TYR A 112 -7.57 4.21 9.61
N TYR A 113 -6.81 4.22 8.51
CA TYR A 113 -7.04 3.29 7.42
C TYR A 113 -5.96 2.22 7.31
N PHE A 114 -6.41 0.99 7.13
CA PHE A 114 -5.63 -0.06 6.52
C PHE A 114 -5.80 0.06 5.00
N ARG A 115 -4.73 0.39 4.29
CA ARG A 115 -4.74 0.49 2.83
C ARG A 115 -3.98 -0.68 2.25
N SER A 116 -4.68 -1.49 1.46
CA SER A 116 -4.09 -2.57 0.68
C SER A 116 -4.33 -2.32 -0.80
N ASN A 117 -3.38 -2.68 -1.63
CA ASN A 117 -3.61 -2.74 -3.07
C ASN A 117 -4.54 -3.94 -3.32
N ALA A 118 -5.78 -3.66 -3.72
CA ALA A 118 -6.65 -4.72 -4.19
C ALA A 118 -5.97 -5.41 -5.39
N ALA A 119 -5.92 -6.75 -5.37
CA ALA A 119 -5.36 -7.50 -6.48
C ALA A 119 -6.06 -7.07 -7.77
N LYS A 120 -5.29 -6.55 -8.74
CA LYS A 120 -5.80 -6.14 -10.08
C LYS A 120 -6.41 -7.30 -10.88
N THR A 121 -6.40 -8.50 -10.35
CA THR A 121 -6.99 -9.72 -10.93
C THR A 121 -8.52 -9.69 -11.04
N ALA A 122 -9.20 -8.73 -10.42
CA ALA A 122 -10.65 -8.63 -10.55
C ALA A 122 -11.14 -8.08 -11.91
N GLU A 123 -10.27 -7.42 -12.69
CA GLU A 123 -10.68 -6.84 -13.98
C GLU A 123 -10.84 -7.85 -15.12
N ASN A 124 -10.32 -9.06 -14.99
CA ASN A 124 -10.41 -10.09 -16.03
C ASN A 124 -11.32 -11.28 -15.71
N VAL A 125 -11.95 -11.29 -14.57
CA VAL A 125 -12.93 -12.32 -14.25
C VAL A 125 -14.31 -11.79 -14.63
N ASN A 126 -14.69 -11.98 -15.89
CA ASN A 126 -16.08 -11.92 -16.36
C ASN A 126 -16.91 -13.06 -15.74
N ILE A 127 -16.83 -13.24 -14.43
CA ILE A 127 -17.79 -14.04 -13.70
C ILE A 127 -19.01 -13.14 -13.56
N LYS A 128 -19.99 -13.36 -14.44
CA LYS A 128 -21.36 -12.93 -14.19
C LYS A 128 -21.78 -13.59 -12.88
N VAL A 129 -21.55 -12.94 -11.76
CA VAL A 129 -22.14 -13.35 -10.50
C VAL A 129 -23.65 -13.30 -10.73
N PRO A 130 -24.36 -14.46 -10.70
CA PRO A 130 -25.81 -14.42 -10.80
C PRO A 130 -26.28 -13.55 -9.65
N ARG A 131 -26.98 -12.45 -9.95
CA ARG A 131 -27.65 -11.67 -8.91
C ARG A 131 -28.64 -12.61 -8.27
N ILE A 132 -28.33 -13.07 -7.06
CA ILE A 132 -29.32 -13.72 -6.21
C ILE A 132 -30.36 -12.63 -5.99
N LYS A 133 -31.52 -12.78 -6.61
CA LYS A 133 -32.70 -12.03 -6.21
C LYS A 133 -32.95 -12.46 -4.77
N LEU A 134 -32.62 -11.62 -3.82
CA LEU A 134 -33.20 -11.71 -2.48
C LEU A 134 -34.69 -11.48 -2.72
N ASP A 135 -35.46 -12.57 -2.75
CA ASP A 135 -36.90 -12.49 -2.60
C ASP A 135 -37.12 -11.73 -1.30
N GLU A 136 -38.08 -10.82 -1.33
CA GLU A 136 -38.43 -9.89 -0.26
C GLU A 136 -38.52 -10.64 1.08
N VAL A 137 -37.44 -10.55 1.86
CA VAL A 137 -37.49 -10.97 3.26
C VAL A 137 -38.20 -9.84 3.97
N GLU A 138 -39.49 -10.02 4.23
CA GLU A 138 -40.27 -9.14 5.10
C GLU A 138 -39.52 -8.96 6.41
N CYS A 139 -39.16 -7.71 6.70
CA CYS A 139 -38.44 -7.37 7.91
C CYS A 139 -39.39 -7.46 9.11
N ILE A 140 -39.38 -8.61 9.79
CA ILE A 140 -40.22 -8.90 10.97
C ILE A 140 -39.94 -7.95 12.15
N SER A 141 -38.89 -7.14 12.09
CA SER A 141 -38.53 -6.21 13.19
C SER A 141 -39.18 -4.81 13.11
N CYS A 142 -39.95 -4.52 12.06
CA CYS A 142 -40.59 -3.20 11.89
C CYS A 142 -42.08 -3.19 12.22
N GLU A 143 -42.67 -4.29 12.65
CA GLU A 143 -44.05 -4.35 13.17
C GLU A 143 -44.02 -4.50 14.70
N GLY A 144 -43.83 -3.36 15.38
CA GLY A 144 -43.92 -3.26 16.82
C GLY A 144 -44.25 -1.84 17.24
#